data_4d86d16f766e5d18a3c7bdc5b30bca4c
#
_entry.id   4d86d16f766e5d18a3c7bdc5b30bca4c
#
_cell.length_a   1.000
_cell.length_b   1.000
_cell.length_c   1.000
_cell.angle_alpha   90.00
_cell.angle_beta   90.00
_cell.angle_gamma   90.00
#
_symmetry.space_group_name_H-M   'P 1'
#
loop_
_entity.id
_entity.type
_entity.pdbx_description
1 polymer ?
#
loop_
_entity_poly.entity_id
_entity_poly.type
_entity_poly.pdbx_seq_one_letter_code
_entity_poly.pdbx_strand_id
1 'polypeptide(L)'
;MKNILLIGLGRFGKNIALQLNRLGHEVMAVDSNEERVNEILPIVTNAQIGDSTNTEFLKSLGIGNFDVCIVTIGGNFQNSLETTSLLKELGAKLVVSRAERDVQEKFLLRNGADEVIYPEKQVANWAAIRYTADHIRDYIEVDEAHAIFEVEVPEGWIGKTVGELDIRRKYSINIMATKENGKINMAISPETVLTDNITLLVLGAYKELQKCFRI
;
A
#
# COMPACT_ATOMS: atom_id res chain seq x y z
N MET A 1 -19.06 -3.44 -1.38
CA MET A 1 -19.24 -2.28 -0.50
C MET A 1 -18.93 -2.73 0.92
N LYS A 2 -18.11 -2.02 1.68
CA LYS A 2 -17.77 -2.30 3.08
C LYS A 2 -18.10 -1.09 3.95
N ASN A 3 -18.40 -1.34 5.23
CA ASN A 3 -18.57 -0.29 6.25
C ASN A 3 -17.24 -0.11 6.96
N ILE A 4 -16.69 1.10 6.90
CA ILE A 4 -15.35 1.40 7.40
C ILE A 4 -15.42 2.50 8.45
N LEU A 5 -14.82 2.26 9.61
CA LEU A 5 -14.57 3.27 10.61
C LEU A 5 -13.16 3.81 10.43
N LEU A 6 -13.03 5.10 10.16
CA LEU A 6 -11.75 5.79 10.00
C LEU A 6 -11.54 6.78 11.13
N ILE A 7 -10.50 6.56 11.94
CA ILE A 7 -10.17 7.39 13.11
C ILE A 7 -8.87 8.13 12.88
N GLY A 8 -8.95 9.46 12.99
CA GLY A 8 -7.84 10.38 12.71
C GLY A 8 -7.90 10.94 11.30
N LEU A 9 -8.20 12.23 11.18
CA LEU A 9 -8.37 12.95 9.90
C LEU A 9 -7.21 13.89 9.59
N GLY A 10 -6.00 13.47 10.00
CA GLY A 10 -4.77 14.11 9.54
C GLY A 10 -4.56 13.91 8.04
N ARG A 11 -3.44 14.38 7.50
CA ARG A 11 -3.13 14.28 6.05
C ARG A 11 -3.32 12.87 5.49
N PHE A 12 -2.85 11.85 6.19
CA PHE A 12 -2.96 10.45 5.74
C PHE A 12 -4.40 9.95 5.80
N GLY A 13 -5.11 10.17 6.93
CA GLY A 13 -6.52 9.76 7.09
C GLY A 13 -7.43 10.43 6.06
N LYS A 14 -7.26 11.73 5.80
CA LYS A 14 -8.00 12.45 4.75
C LYS A 14 -7.80 11.83 3.36
N ASN A 15 -6.58 11.45 3.01
CA ASN A 15 -6.31 10.77 1.73
C ASN A 15 -6.96 9.39 1.67
N ILE A 16 -6.94 8.62 2.77
CA ILE A 16 -7.65 7.32 2.85
C ILE A 16 -9.15 7.53 2.65
N ALA A 17 -9.77 8.49 3.34
CA ALA A 17 -11.19 8.79 3.19
C ALA A 17 -11.59 9.08 1.73
N LEU A 18 -10.80 9.92 1.05
CA LEU A 18 -10.99 10.24 -0.38
C LEU A 18 -10.95 8.99 -1.26
N GLN A 19 -9.99 8.10 -1.04
CA GLN A 19 -9.87 6.88 -1.84
C GLN A 19 -10.98 5.88 -1.54
N LEU A 20 -11.35 5.71 -0.28
CA LEU A 20 -12.46 4.83 0.11
C LEU A 20 -13.79 5.27 -0.51
N ASN A 21 -14.05 6.59 -0.52
CA ASN A 21 -15.22 7.16 -1.21
C ASN A 21 -15.20 6.87 -2.72
N ARG A 22 -14.05 7.06 -3.39
CA ARG A 22 -13.90 6.74 -4.83
C ARG A 22 -14.14 5.26 -5.13
N LEU A 23 -13.78 4.37 -4.19
CA LEU A 23 -14.02 2.93 -4.30
C LEU A 23 -15.45 2.52 -3.96
N GLY A 24 -16.32 3.48 -3.57
CA GLY A 24 -17.73 3.23 -3.27
C GLY A 24 -17.98 2.54 -1.92
N HIS A 25 -17.10 2.76 -0.93
CA HIS A 25 -17.28 2.25 0.43
C HIS A 25 -18.01 3.26 1.32
N GLU A 26 -18.74 2.75 2.31
CA GLU A 26 -19.35 3.57 3.36
C GLU A 26 -18.30 3.88 4.45
N VAL A 27 -18.12 5.16 4.75
CA VAL A 27 -17.10 5.60 5.70
C VAL A 27 -17.74 6.43 6.81
N MET A 28 -17.57 5.98 8.05
CA MET A 28 -17.73 6.77 9.25
C MET A 28 -16.36 7.33 9.65
N ALA A 29 -16.20 8.64 9.61
CA ALA A 29 -14.95 9.31 9.95
C ALA A 29 -15.01 9.94 11.35
N VAL A 30 -13.93 9.84 12.13
CA VAL A 30 -13.83 10.37 13.49
C VAL A 30 -12.53 11.12 13.69
N ASP A 31 -12.60 12.31 14.24
CA ASP A 31 -11.45 13.07 14.76
C ASP A 31 -11.90 13.91 15.96
N SER A 32 -10.99 14.22 16.87
CA SER A 32 -11.26 15.15 17.97
C SER A 32 -11.27 16.62 17.52
N ASN A 33 -10.74 16.91 16.35
CA ASN A 33 -10.68 18.25 15.78
C ASN A 33 -11.90 18.51 14.89
N GLU A 34 -12.75 19.44 15.31
CA GLU A 34 -13.97 19.83 14.62
C GLU A 34 -13.73 20.32 13.17
N GLU A 35 -12.67 21.09 12.94
CA GLU A 35 -12.34 21.63 11.64
C GLU A 35 -12.07 20.52 10.63
N ARG A 36 -11.31 19.49 11.03
CA ARG A 36 -11.03 18.32 10.19
C ARG A 36 -12.27 17.50 9.90
N VAL A 37 -13.16 17.37 10.87
CA VAL A 37 -14.43 16.66 10.70
C VAL A 37 -15.31 17.41 9.70
N ASN A 38 -15.42 18.75 9.84
CA ASN A 38 -16.20 19.57 8.91
C ASN A 38 -15.66 19.53 7.48
N GLU A 39 -14.33 19.51 7.29
CA GLU A 39 -13.72 19.39 5.98
C GLU A 39 -14.00 18.05 5.27
N ILE A 40 -14.15 16.96 6.02
CA ILE A 40 -14.33 15.63 5.43
C ILE A 40 -15.81 15.26 5.22
N LEU A 41 -16.74 15.90 5.92
CA LEU A 41 -18.18 15.65 5.84
C LEU A 41 -18.74 15.55 4.41
N PRO A 42 -18.35 16.41 3.45
CA PRO A 42 -18.85 16.31 2.07
C PRO A 42 -18.37 15.08 1.31
N ILE A 43 -17.40 14.34 1.83
CA ILE A 43 -16.67 13.26 1.15
C ILE A 43 -17.10 11.89 1.68
N VAL A 44 -17.39 11.79 2.97
CA VAL A 44 -17.68 10.52 3.64
C VAL A 44 -19.19 10.35 3.90
N THR A 45 -19.61 9.11 4.21
CA THR A 45 -21.02 8.81 4.49
C THR A 45 -21.48 9.49 5.79
N ASN A 46 -20.61 9.52 6.80
CA ASN A 46 -20.86 10.19 8.07
C ASN A 46 -19.54 10.61 8.73
N ALA A 47 -19.58 11.65 9.57
CA ALA A 47 -18.42 12.05 10.35
C ALA A 47 -18.85 12.52 11.74
N GLN A 48 -18.04 12.24 12.75
CA GLN A 48 -18.30 12.63 14.13
C GLN A 48 -17.07 13.23 14.80
N ILE A 49 -17.30 14.27 15.60
CA ILE A 49 -16.30 14.83 16.51
C ILE A 49 -16.30 13.98 17.78
N GLY A 50 -15.14 13.44 18.16
CA GLY A 50 -15.03 12.68 19.38
C GLY A 50 -13.61 12.23 19.71
N ASP A 51 -13.44 11.89 20.98
CA ASP A 51 -12.19 11.34 21.48
C ASP A 51 -12.23 9.81 21.41
N SER A 52 -11.42 9.24 20.54
CA SER A 52 -11.35 7.79 20.35
C SER A 52 -10.67 7.02 21.48
N THR A 53 -10.10 7.70 22.48
CA THR A 53 -9.62 7.08 23.72
C THR A 53 -10.73 6.94 24.75
N ASN A 54 -11.91 7.52 24.48
CA ASN A 54 -13.08 7.38 25.35
C ASN A 54 -13.88 6.13 24.97
N THR A 55 -13.91 5.15 25.87
CA THR A 55 -14.60 3.87 25.66
C THR A 55 -16.09 4.03 25.40
N GLU A 56 -16.79 4.93 26.13
CA GLU A 56 -18.22 5.14 25.94
C GLU A 56 -18.55 5.78 24.59
N PHE A 57 -17.69 6.69 24.12
CA PHE A 57 -17.80 7.23 22.78
C PHE A 57 -17.67 6.12 21.73
N LEU A 58 -16.62 5.27 21.80
CA LEU A 58 -16.44 4.17 20.86
C LEU A 58 -17.61 3.17 20.89
N LYS A 59 -18.11 2.82 22.09
CA LYS A 59 -19.31 1.96 22.24
C LYS A 59 -20.51 2.54 21.50
N SER A 60 -20.71 3.86 21.57
CA SER A 60 -21.84 4.52 20.92
C SER A 60 -21.81 4.42 19.39
N LEU A 61 -20.64 4.19 18.79
CA LEU A 61 -20.47 4.00 17.35
C LEU A 61 -20.86 2.60 16.88
N GLY A 62 -20.98 1.62 17.80
CA GLY A 62 -21.31 0.24 17.43
C GLY A 62 -20.19 -0.47 16.68
N ILE A 63 -19.00 -0.53 17.26
CA ILE A 63 -17.74 -0.98 16.64
C ILE A 63 -17.87 -2.31 15.88
N GLY A 64 -18.60 -3.30 16.42
CA GLY A 64 -18.81 -4.60 15.77
C GLY A 64 -19.56 -4.58 14.42
N ASN A 65 -20.19 -3.45 14.07
CA ASN A 65 -20.90 -3.29 12.78
C ASN A 65 -19.97 -2.92 11.63
N PHE A 66 -18.75 -2.46 11.91
CA PHE A 66 -17.78 -2.11 10.87
C PHE A 66 -17.03 -3.35 10.39
N ASP A 67 -16.76 -3.38 9.10
CA ASP A 67 -15.94 -4.45 8.49
C ASP A 67 -14.45 -4.21 8.71
N VAL A 68 -14.05 -2.94 8.76
CA VAL A 68 -12.66 -2.50 9.01
C VAL A 68 -12.66 -1.25 9.87
N CYS A 69 -11.80 -1.21 10.87
CA CYS A 69 -11.48 -0.03 11.65
C CYS A 69 -10.04 0.40 11.33
N ILE A 70 -9.87 1.63 10.83
CA ILE A 70 -8.56 2.15 10.42
C ILE A 70 -8.18 3.30 11.37
N VAL A 71 -7.07 3.15 12.09
CA VAL A 71 -6.53 4.16 13.01
C VAL A 71 -5.35 4.85 12.34
N THR A 72 -5.52 6.14 12.02
CA THR A 72 -4.50 6.97 11.34
C THR A 72 -4.00 8.12 12.22
N ILE A 73 -4.16 8.00 13.52
CA ILE A 73 -3.68 8.98 14.49
C ILE A 73 -2.16 9.07 14.39
N GLY A 74 -1.65 10.25 14.02
CA GLY A 74 -0.23 10.56 14.00
C GLY A 74 0.11 11.60 15.07
N GLY A 75 1.36 11.67 15.47
CA GLY A 75 1.83 12.66 16.45
C GLY A 75 1.51 12.35 17.93
N ASN A 76 0.54 11.47 18.21
CA ASN A 76 0.25 10.97 19.55
C ASN A 76 0.14 9.45 19.54
N PHE A 77 1.25 8.78 19.77
CA PHE A 77 1.31 7.32 19.75
C PHE A 77 0.49 6.69 20.88
N GLN A 78 0.42 7.32 22.05
CA GLN A 78 -0.37 6.81 23.16
C GLN A 78 -1.85 6.72 22.76
N ASN A 79 -2.42 7.79 22.22
CA ASN A 79 -3.81 7.78 21.77
C ASN A 79 -4.07 6.75 20.66
N SER A 80 -3.11 6.59 19.72
CA SER A 80 -3.19 5.57 18.67
C SER A 80 -3.25 4.17 19.28
N LEU A 81 -2.39 3.87 20.26
CA LEU A 81 -2.31 2.58 20.91
C LEU A 81 -3.57 2.27 21.74
N GLU A 82 -4.03 3.24 22.54
CA GLU A 82 -5.25 3.11 23.35
C GLU A 82 -6.47 2.89 22.45
N THR A 83 -6.63 3.69 21.40
CA THR A 83 -7.72 3.52 20.42
C THR A 83 -7.68 2.14 19.77
N THR A 84 -6.50 1.68 19.35
CA THR A 84 -6.32 0.35 18.75
C THR A 84 -6.75 -0.77 19.69
N SER A 85 -6.32 -0.73 20.96
CA SER A 85 -6.70 -1.70 21.97
C SER A 85 -8.21 -1.70 22.23
N LEU A 86 -8.80 -0.52 22.45
CA LEU A 86 -10.22 -0.38 22.68
C LEU A 86 -11.09 -0.89 21.53
N LEU A 87 -10.71 -0.62 20.30
CA LEU A 87 -11.42 -1.14 19.12
C LEU A 87 -11.46 -2.66 19.14
N LYS A 88 -10.33 -3.31 19.44
CA LYS A 88 -10.24 -4.77 19.49
C LYS A 88 -11.07 -5.34 20.64
N GLU A 89 -11.00 -4.73 21.82
CA GLU A 89 -11.81 -5.09 23.00
C GLU A 89 -13.32 -4.94 22.73
N LEU A 90 -13.72 -3.94 21.93
CA LEU A 90 -15.11 -3.69 21.56
C LEU A 90 -15.58 -4.54 20.38
N GLY A 91 -14.79 -5.50 19.91
CA GLY A 91 -15.17 -6.50 18.92
C GLY A 91 -15.01 -6.05 17.47
N ALA A 92 -14.06 -5.14 17.18
CA ALA A 92 -13.70 -4.83 15.80
C ALA A 92 -13.24 -6.09 15.06
N LYS A 93 -13.76 -6.32 13.85
CA LYS A 93 -13.45 -7.49 13.02
C LYS A 93 -12.01 -7.43 12.49
N LEU A 94 -11.61 -6.26 12.01
CA LEU A 94 -10.27 -5.99 11.48
C LEU A 94 -9.84 -4.59 11.92
N VAL A 95 -8.72 -4.51 12.63
CA VAL A 95 -8.11 -3.25 13.08
C VAL A 95 -6.81 -3.03 12.34
N VAL A 96 -6.74 -1.94 11.57
CA VAL A 96 -5.55 -1.52 10.84
C VAL A 96 -5.03 -0.23 11.46
N SER A 97 -3.79 -0.19 11.92
CA SER A 97 -3.24 0.98 12.60
C SER A 97 -2.00 1.53 11.91
N ARG A 98 -1.85 2.86 11.91
CA ARG A 98 -0.68 3.52 11.35
C ARG A 98 0.46 3.59 12.37
N ALA A 99 1.65 3.19 11.93
CA ALA A 99 2.90 3.42 12.65
C ALA A 99 3.74 4.52 11.97
N GLU A 100 4.58 5.17 12.74
CA GLU A 100 5.59 6.15 12.30
C GLU A 100 7.01 5.70 12.64
N ARG A 101 7.17 4.57 13.36
CA ARG A 101 8.45 3.97 13.77
C ARG A 101 8.32 2.45 13.91
N ASP A 102 9.38 1.71 13.65
CA ASP A 102 9.40 0.24 13.76
C ASP A 102 8.99 -0.27 15.15
N VAL A 103 9.33 0.46 16.22
CA VAL A 103 8.92 0.07 17.57
C VAL A 103 7.41 0.21 17.78
N GLN A 104 6.78 1.21 17.16
CA GLN A 104 5.32 1.41 17.26
C GLN A 104 4.57 0.27 16.54
N GLU A 105 5.05 -0.17 15.39
CA GLU A 105 4.49 -1.32 14.67
C GLU A 105 4.38 -2.54 15.59
N LYS A 106 5.49 -2.87 16.28
CA LYS A 106 5.50 -4.00 17.23
C LYS A 106 4.51 -3.83 18.39
N PHE A 107 4.37 -2.61 18.91
CA PHE A 107 3.43 -2.35 20.00
C PHE A 107 1.98 -2.42 19.52
N LEU A 108 1.66 -1.85 18.37
CA LEU A 108 0.32 -1.88 17.80
C LEU A 108 -0.15 -3.30 17.53
N LEU A 109 0.68 -4.14 16.91
CA LEU A 109 0.38 -5.56 16.68
C LEU A 109 0.14 -6.33 17.99
N ARG A 110 0.93 -6.07 19.03
CA ARG A 110 0.78 -6.72 20.33
C ARG A 110 -0.47 -6.26 21.11
N ASN A 111 -0.98 -5.07 20.80
CA ASN A 111 -2.10 -4.46 21.52
C ASN A 111 -3.39 -4.40 20.69
N GLY A 112 -3.54 -5.25 19.69
CA GLY A 112 -4.81 -5.49 19.04
C GLY A 112 -4.94 -5.03 17.60
N ALA A 113 -3.92 -4.43 16.99
CA ALA A 113 -3.91 -4.25 15.54
C ALA A 113 -3.77 -5.63 14.87
N ASP A 114 -4.60 -5.91 13.88
CA ASP A 114 -4.46 -7.08 13.02
C ASP A 114 -3.42 -6.82 11.94
N GLU A 115 -3.35 -5.56 11.46
CA GLU A 115 -2.38 -5.10 10.48
C GLU A 115 -1.84 -3.71 10.84
N VAL A 116 -0.62 -3.42 10.41
CA VAL A 116 0.00 -2.09 10.60
C VAL A 116 0.48 -1.56 9.26
N ILE A 117 0.15 -0.31 8.99
CA ILE A 117 0.63 0.45 7.84
C ILE A 117 1.71 1.42 8.32
N TYR A 118 2.87 1.40 7.65
CA TYR A 118 3.95 2.36 7.88
C TYR A 118 4.26 3.11 6.57
N PRO A 119 3.47 4.16 6.23
CA PRO A 119 3.51 4.79 4.91
C PRO A 119 4.87 5.39 4.56
N GLU A 120 5.50 6.05 5.52
CA GLU A 120 6.80 6.69 5.32
C GLU A 120 7.89 5.68 4.95
N LYS A 121 7.91 4.52 5.61
CA LYS A 121 8.86 3.44 5.33
C LYS A 121 8.61 2.82 3.95
N GLN A 122 7.33 2.53 3.65
CA GLN A 122 6.93 1.95 2.36
C GLN A 122 7.28 2.88 1.19
N VAL A 123 6.94 4.17 1.30
CA VAL A 123 7.24 5.16 0.26
C VAL A 123 8.74 5.44 0.16
N ALA A 124 9.47 5.46 1.29
CA ALA A 124 10.92 5.66 1.28
C ALA A 124 11.65 4.50 0.59
N ASN A 125 11.26 3.26 0.86
CA ASN A 125 11.80 2.08 0.18
C ASN A 125 11.54 2.15 -1.32
N TRP A 126 10.28 2.44 -1.69
CA TRP A 126 9.91 2.61 -3.09
C TRP A 126 10.74 3.72 -3.77
N ALA A 127 10.85 4.89 -3.14
CA ALA A 127 11.60 6.00 -3.70
C ALA A 127 13.10 5.69 -3.83
N ALA A 128 13.70 5.04 -2.82
CA ALA A 128 15.09 4.65 -2.85
C ALA A 128 15.38 3.75 -4.06
N ILE A 129 14.63 2.66 -4.26
CA ILE A 129 14.81 1.75 -5.38
C ILE A 129 14.55 2.46 -6.71
N ARG A 130 13.42 3.20 -6.79
CA ARG A 130 12.97 3.85 -8.03
C ARG A 130 13.95 4.89 -8.57
N TYR A 131 14.65 5.63 -7.68
CA TYR A 131 15.50 6.74 -8.09
C TYR A 131 17.00 6.47 -8.01
N THR A 132 17.42 5.31 -7.53
CA THR A 132 18.85 4.93 -7.49
C THR A 132 19.24 3.92 -8.56
N ALA A 133 18.28 3.29 -9.21
CA ALA A 133 18.54 2.30 -10.27
C ALA A 133 18.33 2.92 -11.65
N ASP A 134 19.37 2.92 -12.48
CA ASP A 134 19.37 3.59 -13.80
C ASP A 134 18.35 3.00 -14.78
N HIS A 135 17.98 1.73 -14.62
CA HIS A 135 17.12 1.01 -15.57
C HIS A 135 15.74 0.65 -15.00
N ILE A 136 15.43 1.00 -13.74
CA ILE A 136 14.11 0.76 -13.16
C ILE A 136 13.22 1.98 -13.35
N ARG A 137 12.09 1.77 -14.01
CA ARG A 137 11.05 2.80 -14.16
C ARG A 137 10.07 2.80 -13.01
N ASP A 138 9.74 1.60 -12.52
CA ASP A 138 8.85 1.43 -11.37
C ASP A 138 8.98 0.01 -10.79
N TYR A 139 8.48 -0.22 -9.56
CA TYR A 139 8.39 -1.56 -9.01
C TYR A 139 7.23 -1.71 -8.03
N ILE A 140 6.78 -2.96 -7.89
CA ILE A 140 5.75 -3.37 -6.95
C ILE A 140 6.32 -4.53 -6.13
N GLU A 141 6.42 -4.34 -4.82
CA GLU A 141 6.76 -5.41 -3.89
C GLU A 141 5.60 -6.40 -3.81
N VAL A 142 5.88 -7.70 -4.01
CA VAL A 142 4.90 -8.77 -3.92
C VAL A 142 4.96 -9.42 -2.53
N ASP A 143 6.19 -9.70 -2.08
CA ASP A 143 6.50 -10.17 -0.73
C ASP A 143 7.93 -9.76 -0.34
N GLU A 144 8.42 -10.18 0.83
CA GLU A 144 9.77 -9.84 1.32
C GLU A 144 10.91 -10.26 0.37
N ALA A 145 10.69 -11.22 -0.52
CA ALA A 145 11.69 -11.78 -1.41
C ALA A 145 11.44 -11.50 -2.89
N HIS A 146 10.23 -11.16 -3.30
CA HIS A 146 9.82 -11.05 -4.70
C HIS A 146 9.21 -9.70 -5.03
N ALA A 147 9.47 -9.22 -6.24
CA ALA A 147 8.90 -7.99 -6.77
C ALA A 147 8.61 -8.08 -8.27
N ILE A 148 7.75 -7.19 -8.73
CA ILE A 148 7.55 -6.90 -10.14
C ILE A 148 8.27 -5.58 -10.43
N PHE A 149 9.21 -5.60 -11.37
CA PHE A 149 9.90 -4.39 -11.84
C PHE A 149 9.42 -4.01 -13.24
N GLU A 150 9.22 -2.72 -13.46
CA GLU A 150 9.22 -2.15 -14.81
C GLU A 150 10.64 -1.70 -15.13
N VAL A 151 11.28 -2.37 -16.10
CA VAL A 151 12.68 -2.14 -16.47
C VAL A 151 12.81 -1.79 -17.95
N GLU A 152 13.82 -1.01 -18.28
CA GLU A 152 14.23 -0.81 -19.67
C GLU A 152 14.81 -2.11 -20.24
N VAL A 153 14.68 -2.29 -21.56
CA VAL A 153 15.31 -3.44 -22.24
C VAL A 153 16.82 -3.25 -22.22
N PRO A 154 17.59 -4.19 -21.62
CA PRO A 154 19.05 -4.11 -21.66
C PRO A 154 19.57 -4.08 -23.10
N GLU A 155 20.61 -3.27 -23.39
CA GLU A 155 21.17 -3.12 -24.73
C GLU A 155 21.48 -4.48 -25.43
N GLY A 156 22.01 -5.44 -24.64
CA GLY A 156 22.35 -6.77 -25.17
C GLY A 156 21.13 -7.65 -25.51
N TRP A 157 19.90 -7.20 -25.20
CA TRP A 157 18.64 -7.90 -25.48
C TRP A 157 17.86 -7.28 -26.65
N ILE A 158 18.23 -6.06 -27.06
CA ILE A 158 17.56 -5.37 -28.17
C ILE A 158 17.72 -6.17 -29.47
N GLY A 159 16.62 -6.36 -30.19
CA GLY A 159 16.54 -7.11 -31.43
C GLY A 159 16.45 -8.63 -31.25
N LYS A 160 16.56 -9.16 -30.02
CA LYS A 160 16.41 -10.59 -29.75
C LYS A 160 14.99 -10.92 -29.32
N THR A 161 14.61 -12.18 -29.50
CA THR A 161 13.34 -12.69 -29.01
C THR A 161 13.44 -13.17 -27.55
N VAL A 162 12.31 -13.21 -26.85
CA VAL A 162 12.21 -13.75 -25.50
C VAL A 162 12.72 -15.20 -25.45
N GLY A 163 12.43 -16.00 -26.48
CA GLY A 163 12.86 -17.39 -26.59
C GLY A 163 14.38 -17.53 -26.72
N GLU A 164 15.04 -16.71 -27.59
CA GLU A 164 16.50 -16.73 -27.76
C GLU A 164 17.24 -16.35 -26.48
N LEU A 165 16.66 -15.47 -25.67
CA LEU A 165 17.27 -15.00 -24.42
C LEU A 165 17.18 -16.04 -23.30
N ASP A 166 16.16 -16.90 -23.33
CA ASP A 166 15.89 -17.94 -22.30
C ASP A 166 15.99 -17.42 -20.85
N ILE A 167 15.41 -16.23 -20.64
CA ILE A 167 15.57 -15.45 -19.40
C ILE A 167 15.05 -16.23 -18.19
N ARG A 168 13.91 -16.92 -18.36
CA ARG A 168 13.30 -17.71 -17.30
C ARG A 168 14.23 -18.79 -16.76
N ARG A 169 14.96 -19.50 -17.64
CA ARG A 169 15.88 -20.57 -17.24
C ARG A 169 17.20 -20.03 -16.72
N LYS A 170 17.70 -18.94 -17.32
CA LYS A 170 19.00 -18.35 -16.93
C LYS A 170 18.96 -17.57 -15.63
N TYR A 171 17.87 -16.86 -15.37
CA TYR A 171 17.78 -15.90 -14.25
C TYR A 171 16.62 -16.17 -13.30
N SER A 172 15.77 -17.17 -13.54
CA SER A 172 14.56 -17.44 -12.76
C SER A 172 13.60 -16.23 -12.70
N ILE A 173 13.55 -15.44 -13.78
CA ILE A 173 12.73 -14.25 -13.93
C ILE A 173 11.68 -14.50 -15.01
N ASN A 174 10.45 -14.02 -14.78
CA ASN A 174 9.39 -14.10 -15.78
C ASN A 174 9.10 -12.70 -16.36
N ILE A 175 9.11 -12.58 -17.68
CA ILE A 175 8.55 -11.42 -18.38
C ILE A 175 7.03 -11.61 -18.40
N MET A 176 6.30 -10.71 -17.74
CA MET A 176 4.84 -10.75 -17.62
C MET A 176 4.16 -9.95 -18.73
N ALA A 177 4.77 -8.84 -19.12
CA ALA A 177 4.24 -7.93 -20.12
C ALA A 177 5.35 -7.04 -20.70
N THR A 178 5.07 -6.45 -21.87
CA THR A 178 5.79 -5.28 -22.37
C THR A 178 4.92 -4.05 -22.23
N LYS A 179 5.53 -2.87 -22.15
CA LYS A 179 4.83 -1.59 -22.12
C LYS A 179 5.45 -0.64 -23.12
N GLU A 180 4.64 -0.09 -24.01
CA GLU A 180 5.03 0.88 -25.01
C GLU A 180 4.09 2.10 -24.95
N ASN A 181 4.65 3.30 -24.86
CA ASN A 181 3.86 4.55 -24.77
C ASN A 181 2.73 4.50 -23.73
N GLY A 182 2.98 3.87 -22.56
CA GLY A 182 2.01 3.72 -21.48
C GLY A 182 0.99 2.59 -21.68
N LYS A 183 1.00 1.89 -22.82
CA LYS A 183 0.10 0.76 -23.09
C LYS A 183 0.78 -0.56 -22.78
N ILE A 184 0.13 -1.39 -21.97
CA ILE A 184 0.60 -2.71 -21.56
C ILE A 184 0.13 -3.76 -22.59
N ASN A 185 1.06 -4.59 -23.04
CA ASN A 185 0.80 -5.78 -23.83
C ASN A 185 1.18 -7.03 -23.01
N MET A 186 0.18 -7.83 -22.66
CA MET A 186 0.35 -9.07 -21.88
C MET A 186 0.53 -10.32 -22.76
N ALA A 187 0.40 -10.19 -24.10
CA ALA A 187 0.57 -11.29 -25.03
C ALA A 187 2.06 -11.53 -25.30
N ILE A 188 2.76 -12.09 -24.33
CA ILE A 188 4.18 -12.43 -24.44
C ILE A 188 4.34 -13.88 -24.90
N SER A 189 5.12 -14.08 -25.97
CA SER A 189 5.45 -15.39 -26.49
C SER A 189 6.97 -15.54 -26.71
N PRO A 190 7.50 -16.73 -26.97
CA PRO A 190 8.92 -16.91 -27.30
C PRO A 190 9.37 -16.10 -28.51
N GLU A 191 8.47 -15.79 -29.43
CA GLU A 191 8.73 -15.02 -30.66
C GLU A 191 8.67 -13.49 -30.44
N THR A 192 8.26 -13.04 -29.26
CA THR A 192 8.20 -11.60 -28.94
C THR A 192 9.59 -10.99 -29.02
N VAL A 193 9.77 -10.05 -29.96
CA VAL A 193 11.03 -9.30 -30.16
C VAL A 193 11.10 -8.15 -29.17
N LEU A 194 12.24 -7.98 -28.50
CA LEU A 194 12.49 -6.88 -27.58
C LEU A 194 13.13 -5.71 -28.32
N THR A 195 12.56 -4.53 -28.15
CA THR A 195 13.01 -3.29 -28.83
C THR A 195 13.38 -2.22 -27.79
N ASP A 196 14.06 -1.18 -28.18
CA ASP A 196 14.53 -0.09 -27.31
C ASP A 196 13.42 0.88 -26.87
N ASN A 197 12.28 0.85 -27.56
CA ASN A 197 11.12 1.72 -27.27
C ASN A 197 10.11 1.12 -26.28
N ILE A 198 10.37 -0.08 -25.76
CA ILE A 198 9.51 -0.75 -24.80
C ILE A 198 10.18 -0.85 -23.42
N THR A 199 9.36 -0.99 -22.38
CA THR A 199 9.79 -1.47 -21.06
C THR A 199 9.21 -2.85 -20.79
N LEU A 200 9.85 -3.60 -19.92
CA LEU A 200 9.45 -4.96 -19.53
C LEU A 200 8.88 -4.93 -18.11
N LEU A 201 7.73 -5.57 -17.90
CA LEU A 201 7.28 -5.92 -16.56
C LEU A 201 7.79 -7.32 -16.25
N VAL A 202 8.68 -7.43 -15.27
CA VAL A 202 9.37 -8.66 -14.91
C VAL A 202 9.11 -9.03 -13.46
N LEU A 203 8.75 -10.29 -13.22
CA LEU A 203 8.55 -10.85 -11.87
C LEU A 203 9.72 -11.78 -11.54
N GLY A 204 10.28 -11.62 -10.36
CA GLY A 204 11.34 -12.49 -9.84
C GLY A 204 11.73 -12.15 -8.41
N ALA A 205 12.66 -12.95 -7.86
CA ALA A 205 13.26 -12.63 -6.58
C ALA A 205 14.18 -11.40 -6.70
N TYR A 206 14.21 -10.53 -5.68
CA TYR A 206 15.05 -9.33 -5.65
C TYR A 206 16.49 -9.61 -6.07
N LYS A 207 17.11 -10.66 -5.51
CA LYS A 207 18.51 -11.03 -5.81
C LYS A 207 18.74 -11.36 -7.28
N GLU A 208 17.78 -12.05 -7.91
CA GLU A 208 17.89 -12.44 -9.31
C GLU A 208 17.63 -11.25 -10.25
N LEU A 209 16.68 -10.39 -9.87
CA LEU A 209 16.41 -9.15 -10.60
C LEU A 209 17.62 -8.21 -10.54
N GLN A 210 18.20 -8.02 -9.35
CA GLN A 210 19.42 -7.21 -9.17
C GLN A 210 20.58 -7.75 -9.99
N LYS A 211 20.81 -9.06 -9.99
CA LYS A 211 21.86 -9.70 -10.78
C LYS A 211 21.63 -9.55 -12.28
N CYS A 212 20.38 -9.72 -12.73
CA CYS A 212 20.02 -9.67 -14.15
C CYS A 212 20.13 -8.25 -14.73
N PHE A 213 19.64 -7.26 -13.99
CA PHE A 213 19.57 -5.87 -14.45
C PHE A 213 20.67 -4.97 -13.86
N ARG A 214 21.60 -5.54 -13.09
CA ARG A 214 22.75 -4.83 -12.46
C ARG A 214 22.32 -3.63 -11.62
N ILE A 215 21.32 -3.85 -10.77
CA ILE A 215 20.73 -2.85 -9.89
C ILE A 215 21.38 -2.92 -8.51
#